data_792b54803f2194deb8df87bdb8b2cb9b
#
_entry.id   792b54803f2194deb8df87bdb8b2cb9b
#
_cell.length_a   1.000
_cell.length_b   1.000
_cell.length_c   1.000
_cell.angle_alpha   90.00
_cell.angle_beta   90.00
_cell.angle_gamma   90.00
#
_symmetry.space_group_name_H-M   'P 1'
#
loop_
_entity.id
_entity.type
_entity.pdbx_description
1 polymer ?
#
loop_
_entity_poly.entity_id
_entity_poly.type
_entity_poly.pdbx_seq_one_letter_code
_entity_poly.pdbx_strand_id
1 'polypeptide(L)'
;MKNKLPFIALLALLLTSQQSLVSPVPKPSETAATQSPNIILIFMDDMGYGDLSCNGALDIHTPNLDRLASEGIRFTNFLSSQAVCSASRASLMTGCYANRVGISGALFPGAKVGLAKEEMTIADMLKQKNYATGIFGKWHLGDAKEFLPLNQGFDEYLGLPYSNDMWPVGYDGQPVKSGGNKSQHPPLPLIKNDRPIDTINTLEDQATLTGRLADAAIQFIRKNKHKPFFAYIPNPMPHVPINASPAFRGKSKQGMYGDVIQEVDYNVGKIMQTLKEEGLDKNTLVIFTSDNGPWLNFGNHAGSAGGFREGKGTSFEGGQRVPCIMRWKGVLPAGIVANQLASTIDILPTISALTKAPLSEKKIDGVDLSPILKGDLTATPRKTFLYYYRKNALEAVRMDNWKLVFQHPARSYEVASPGFNGFPGPTPENVMVYKALYDLRRDPGEEYDVKGYYPEIVAQLQAIAEEARKDLGDDLQNRKGANNRPSGILGK
;
A
#
# COMPACT_ATOMS: atom_id res chain seq x y z
N MET A 1 57.78 56.34 -42.00
CA MET A 1 57.74 55.02 -42.61
C MET A 1 58.10 53.99 -41.54
N LYS A 2 57.10 53.38 -40.91
CA LYS A 2 57.26 52.24 -40.00
C LYS A 2 55.96 51.41 -40.09
N ASN A 3 56.08 50.23 -40.72
CA ASN A 3 55.00 49.21 -40.79
C ASN A 3 54.68 48.67 -39.42
N LYS A 4 53.40 48.60 -39.06
CA LYS A 4 52.87 47.81 -37.95
C LYS A 4 51.98 46.75 -38.55
N LEU A 5 52.37 45.47 -38.45
CA LEU A 5 51.52 44.32 -38.62
C LEU A 5 50.59 44.16 -37.40
N PRO A 6 49.33 43.74 -37.54
CA PRO A 6 48.51 43.33 -36.42
C PRO A 6 48.68 41.83 -36.07
N PHE A 7 48.92 41.56 -34.82
CA PHE A 7 48.93 40.23 -34.21
C PHE A 7 47.46 39.67 -34.15
N ILE A 8 47.21 38.64 -34.93
CA ILE A 8 45.94 37.86 -34.80
C ILE A 8 46.22 36.76 -33.78
N ALA A 9 45.61 36.90 -32.58
CA ALA A 9 45.64 35.83 -31.59
C ALA A 9 44.55 34.82 -31.92
N LEU A 10 44.97 33.60 -32.27
CA LEU A 10 44.08 32.45 -32.52
C LEU A 10 43.69 31.84 -31.18
N LEU A 11 42.45 32.11 -30.71
CA LEU A 11 41.89 31.52 -29.50
C LEU A 11 41.36 30.12 -29.85
N ALA A 12 42.11 29.07 -29.59
CA ALA A 12 41.63 27.69 -29.72
C ALA A 12 40.74 27.37 -28.55
N LEU A 13 39.42 27.32 -28.77
CA LEU A 13 38.45 26.77 -27.82
C LEU A 13 38.62 25.25 -27.73
N LEU A 14 39.22 24.78 -26.66
CA LEU A 14 39.15 23.36 -26.25
C LEU A 14 37.76 23.06 -25.71
N LEU A 15 36.89 22.52 -26.55
CA LEU A 15 35.65 21.87 -26.17
C LEU A 15 35.99 20.51 -25.54
N THR A 16 36.21 20.48 -24.23
CA THR A 16 36.19 19.22 -23.47
C THR A 16 34.76 18.75 -23.34
N SER A 17 34.41 17.75 -24.15
CA SER A 17 33.17 17.00 -23.94
C SER A 17 33.22 16.30 -22.59
N GLN A 18 32.55 16.82 -21.56
CA GLN A 18 32.25 16.08 -20.36
C GLN A 18 31.27 14.98 -20.74
N GLN A 19 31.76 13.81 -21.07
CA GLN A 19 30.95 12.59 -21.03
C GLN A 19 30.54 12.35 -19.56
N SER A 20 29.29 12.53 -19.26
CA SER A 20 28.70 12.12 -17.99
C SER A 20 28.95 10.62 -17.83
N LEU A 21 29.91 10.26 -16.99
CA LEU A 21 30.11 8.88 -16.54
C LEU A 21 28.91 8.49 -15.71
N VAL A 22 27.85 7.98 -16.37
CA VAL A 22 26.82 7.21 -15.69
C VAL A 22 27.52 5.95 -15.21
N SER A 23 27.84 5.89 -13.93
CA SER A 23 28.40 4.69 -13.32
C SER A 23 27.44 3.52 -13.60
N PRO A 24 27.91 2.40 -14.14
CA PRO A 24 27.05 1.25 -14.39
C PRO A 24 26.47 0.77 -13.06
N VAL A 25 25.14 0.56 -13.04
CA VAL A 25 24.46 -0.08 -11.91
C VAL A 25 25.17 -1.42 -11.64
N PRO A 26 25.62 -1.68 -10.42
CA PRO A 26 26.29 -2.95 -10.09
C PRO A 26 25.39 -4.12 -10.45
N LYS A 27 25.86 -5.02 -11.33
CA LYS A 27 25.13 -6.25 -11.63
C LYS A 27 25.01 -7.08 -10.34
N PRO A 28 23.83 -7.64 -10.05
CA PRO A 28 23.65 -8.54 -8.91
C PRO A 28 24.64 -9.72 -9.02
N SER A 29 25.21 -10.12 -7.89
CA SER A 29 26.06 -11.30 -7.82
C SER A 29 25.23 -12.55 -8.11
N GLU A 30 25.60 -13.33 -9.13
CA GLU A 30 24.93 -14.59 -9.50
C GLU A 30 25.02 -15.70 -8.43
N THR A 31 25.78 -15.49 -7.35
CA THR A 31 26.07 -16.52 -6.34
C THR A 31 25.12 -16.57 -5.16
N ALA A 32 24.04 -15.79 -5.13
CA ALA A 32 23.15 -15.74 -3.98
C ALA A 32 21.73 -16.19 -4.31
N ALA A 33 21.48 -17.49 -4.52
CA ALA A 33 20.15 -18.07 -4.31
C ALA A 33 20.12 -19.59 -4.43
N THR A 34 20.75 -20.31 -3.52
CA THR A 34 20.46 -21.73 -3.31
C THR A 34 19.31 -21.95 -2.30
N GLN A 35 18.93 -20.93 -1.54
CA GLN A 35 17.84 -21.02 -0.56
C GLN A 35 16.68 -20.09 -0.96
N SER A 36 15.45 -20.59 -0.74
CA SER A 36 14.24 -19.77 -0.87
C SER A 36 14.31 -18.57 0.08
N PRO A 37 14.04 -17.33 -0.38
CA PRO A 37 14.14 -16.14 0.47
C PRO A 37 13.05 -16.12 1.53
N ASN A 38 13.36 -15.58 2.70
CA ASN A 38 12.32 -15.13 3.63
C ASN A 38 11.61 -13.90 3.06
N ILE A 39 10.36 -13.70 3.45
CA ILE A 39 9.57 -12.56 3.00
C ILE A 39 8.95 -11.88 4.20
N ILE A 40 9.17 -10.58 4.33
CA ILE A 40 8.49 -9.72 5.29
C ILE A 40 7.72 -8.67 4.51
N LEU A 41 6.41 -8.63 4.71
CA LEU A 41 5.51 -7.64 4.11
C LEU A 41 4.90 -6.78 5.23
N ILE A 42 5.39 -5.55 5.37
CA ILE A 42 4.89 -4.55 6.30
C ILE A 42 3.87 -3.70 5.55
N PHE A 43 2.62 -3.68 6.05
CA PHE A 43 1.49 -3.07 5.38
C PHE A 43 0.77 -2.12 6.31
N MET A 44 0.81 -0.84 6.00
CA MET A 44 0.26 0.20 6.85
C MET A 44 -1.23 0.42 6.55
N ASP A 45 -1.94 1.06 7.45
CA ASP A 45 -3.36 1.38 7.34
C ASP A 45 -3.52 2.91 7.28
N ASP A 46 -4.04 3.43 6.16
CA ASP A 46 -4.25 4.87 5.90
C ASP A 46 -2.95 5.71 5.86
N MET A 47 -1.79 5.12 5.63
CA MET A 47 -0.55 5.88 5.49
C MET A 47 -0.45 6.53 4.11
N GLY A 48 -0.34 7.85 4.07
CA GLY A 48 -0.21 8.60 2.85
C GLY A 48 1.19 8.52 2.21
N TYR A 49 1.26 8.81 0.92
CA TYR A 49 2.52 8.83 0.19
C TYR A 49 3.55 9.81 0.82
N GLY A 50 3.09 10.96 1.31
CA GLY A 50 3.91 12.03 1.87
C GLY A 50 4.32 11.84 3.34
N ASP A 51 4.06 10.68 3.96
CA ASP A 51 4.29 10.49 5.39
C ASP A 51 5.70 9.98 5.77
N LEU A 52 6.53 9.67 4.78
CA LEU A 52 7.91 9.22 4.98
C LEU A 52 8.92 10.33 4.68
N SER A 53 10.01 10.44 5.46
CA SER A 53 11.08 11.41 5.21
C SER A 53 11.66 11.26 3.81
N CYS A 54 11.88 10.04 3.32
CA CYS A 54 12.36 9.78 1.95
C CYS A 54 11.37 10.19 0.85
N ASN A 55 10.10 10.45 1.19
CA ASN A 55 9.07 10.97 0.28
C ASN A 55 8.78 12.46 0.51
N GLY A 56 9.53 13.13 1.39
CA GLY A 56 9.43 14.57 1.63
C GLY A 56 8.53 14.97 2.80
N ALA A 57 8.23 14.05 3.74
CA ALA A 57 7.53 14.41 4.96
C ALA A 57 8.26 15.52 5.72
N LEU A 58 7.51 16.53 6.14
CA LEU A 58 8.01 17.61 6.99
C LEU A 58 7.80 17.25 8.46
N ASP A 59 8.86 17.44 9.28
CA ASP A 59 8.80 17.25 10.74
C ASP A 59 8.41 15.83 11.22
N ILE A 60 8.40 14.84 10.34
CA ILE A 60 8.33 13.41 10.66
C ILE A 60 9.67 12.77 10.27
N HIS A 61 10.30 12.07 11.21
CA HIS A 61 11.61 11.45 10.99
C HIS A 61 11.48 9.92 10.94
N THR A 62 11.81 9.33 9.77
CA THR A 62 11.73 7.89 9.54
C THR A 62 13.08 7.27 9.14
N PRO A 63 14.12 7.38 10.00
CA PRO A 63 15.50 7.01 9.65
C PRO A 63 15.68 5.52 9.28
N ASN A 64 14.85 4.63 9.83
CA ASN A 64 14.93 3.20 9.51
C ASN A 64 14.31 2.89 8.15
N LEU A 65 13.19 3.52 7.80
CA LEU A 65 12.56 3.44 6.49
C LEU A 65 13.41 4.15 5.42
N ASP A 66 14.03 5.29 5.75
CA ASP A 66 14.97 5.98 4.86
C ASP A 66 16.18 5.09 4.55
N ARG A 67 16.69 4.36 5.56
CA ARG A 67 17.75 3.37 5.35
C ARG A 67 17.27 2.21 4.49
N LEU A 68 16.04 1.69 4.74
CA LEU A 68 15.45 0.65 3.90
C LEU A 68 15.37 1.10 2.43
N ALA A 69 14.96 2.34 2.18
CA ALA A 69 14.90 2.95 0.85
C ALA A 69 16.29 3.09 0.22
N SER A 70 17.28 3.55 0.98
CA SER A 70 18.66 3.70 0.49
C SER A 70 19.36 2.37 0.22
N GLU A 71 19.00 1.31 0.92
CA GLU A 71 19.50 -0.06 0.75
C GLU A 71 18.66 -0.89 -0.25
N GLY A 72 17.63 -0.32 -0.86
CA GLY A 72 16.69 -1.01 -1.75
C GLY A 72 16.16 -0.14 -2.89
N ILE A 73 14.94 -0.40 -3.29
CA ILE A 73 14.20 0.28 -4.35
C ILE A 73 13.02 1.01 -3.74
N ARG A 74 12.91 2.31 -3.96
CA ARG A 74 11.76 3.14 -3.60
C ARG A 74 10.93 3.41 -4.85
N PHE A 75 9.64 3.07 -4.81
CA PHE A 75 8.72 3.35 -5.90
C PHE A 75 8.04 4.70 -5.69
N THR A 76 7.97 5.51 -6.74
CA THR A 76 7.26 6.80 -6.74
C THR A 76 5.88 6.73 -7.40
N ASN A 77 5.58 5.58 -8.02
CA ASN A 77 4.36 5.36 -8.79
C ASN A 77 3.72 4.01 -8.46
N PHE A 78 3.49 3.79 -7.16
CA PHE A 78 2.92 2.55 -6.64
C PHE A 78 1.50 2.80 -6.12
N LEU A 79 0.54 2.03 -6.63
CA LEU A 79 -0.88 2.24 -6.37
C LEU A 79 -1.48 1.10 -5.54
N SER A 80 -2.30 1.43 -4.57
CA SER A 80 -3.25 0.47 -4.01
C SER A 80 -4.36 0.18 -5.04
N SER A 81 -4.94 -1.02 -5.00
CA SER A 81 -5.92 -1.40 -6.01
C SER A 81 -7.30 -0.77 -5.82
N GLN A 82 -7.64 -0.41 -4.59
CA GLN A 82 -8.84 0.34 -4.24
C GLN A 82 -8.54 1.16 -2.98
N ALA A 83 -9.00 2.40 -2.94
CA ALA A 83 -8.68 3.35 -1.87
C ALA A 83 -9.47 3.10 -0.56
N VAL A 84 -9.58 1.84 -0.14
CA VAL A 84 -10.27 1.43 1.09
C VAL A 84 -9.81 0.05 1.59
N CYS A 85 -9.73 -0.10 2.91
CA CYS A 85 -9.03 -1.16 3.63
C CYS A 85 -9.32 -2.60 3.15
N SER A 86 -10.57 -3.14 3.34
CA SER A 86 -10.82 -4.56 3.04
C SER A 86 -10.62 -4.89 1.57
N ALA A 87 -11.07 -4.01 0.68
CA ALA A 87 -10.89 -4.19 -0.76
C ALA A 87 -9.40 -4.23 -1.14
N SER A 88 -8.59 -3.27 -0.66
CA SER A 88 -7.15 -3.24 -0.90
C SER A 88 -6.43 -4.47 -0.33
N ARG A 89 -6.82 -4.92 0.89
CA ARG A 89 -6.24 -6.11 1.54
C ARG A 89 -6.57 -7.40 0.79
N ALA A 90 -7.82 -7.55 0.31
CA ALA A 90 -8.22 -8.68 -0.54
C ALA A 90 -7.39 -8.70 -1.83
N SER A 91 -7.21 -7.54 -2.44
CA SER A 91 -6.43 -7.39 -3.67
C SER A 91 -4.96 -7.74 -3.49
N LEU A 92 -4.33 -7.26 -2.41
CA LEU A 92 -2.96 -7.59 -2.04
C LEU A 92 -2.77 -9.10 -1.88
N MET A 93 -3.68 -9.75 -1.12
CA MET A 93 -3.55 -11.17 -0.81
C MET A 93 -3.75 -12.07 -2.03
N THR A 94 -4.59 -11.66 -2.99
CA THR A 94 -5.00 -12.51 -4.12
C THR A 94 -4.38 -12.13 -5.47
N GLY A 95 -3.72 -10.97 -5.56
CA GLY A 95 -3.22 -10.43 -6.84
C GLY A 95 -4.33 -10.02 -7.80
N CYS A 96 -5.54 -9.73 -7.31
CA CYS A 96 -6.72 -9.40 -8.09
C CYS A 96 -7.26 -8.02 -7.75
N TYR A 97 -7.95 -7.36 -8.68
CA TYR A 97 -8.83 -6.27 -8.28
C TYR A 97 -9.90 -6.80 -7.30
N ALA A 98 -10.25 -6.02 -6.30
CA ALA A 98 -11.14 -6.43 -5.22
C ALA A 98 -12.51 -6.92 -5.70
N ASN A 99 -13.07 -6.29 -6.72
CA ASN A 99 -14.32 -6.68 -7.35
C ASN A 99 -14.26 -8.03 -8.07
N ARG A 100 -13.07 -8.49 -8.53
CA ARG A 100 -12.89 -9.83 -9.08
C ARG A 100 -13.16 -10.92 -8.04
N VAL A 101 -12.80 -10.69 -6.79
CA VAL A 101 -12.95 -11.65 -5.67
C VAL A 101 -14.14 -11.33 -4.77
N GLY A 102 -15.04 -10.45 -5.22
CA GLY A 102 -16.30 -10.15 -4.55
C GLY A 102 -16.18 -9.38 -3.22
N ILE A 103 -15.01 -8.80 -2.94
CA ILE A 103 -14.79 -7.94 -1.77
C ILE A 103 -14.79 -6.48 -2.21
N SER A 104 -15.59 -5.64 -1.58
CA SER A 104 -15.68 -4.22 -1.90
C SER A 104 -15.87 -3.39 -0.63
N GLY A 105 -15.26 -2.21 -0.59
CA GLY A 105 -15.35 -1.32 0.56
C GLY A 105 -14.62 -1.85 1.79
N ALA A 106 -15.16 -1.54 2.97
CA ALA A 106 -14.71 -2.07 4.27
C ALA A 106 -15.76 -3.04 4.82
N LEU A 107 -15.31 -4.18 5.31
CA LEU A 107 -16.17 -5.15 5.99
C LEU A 107 -16.37 -4.74 7.45
N PHE A 108 -17.62 -4.74 7.93
CA PHE A 108 -17.94 -4.38 9.31
C PHE A 108 -17.99 -5.63 10.19
N PRO A 109 -17.83 -5.48 11.53
CA PRO A 109 -17.95 -6.59 12.47
C PRO A 109 -19.27 -7.34 12.30
N GLY A 110 -19.21 -8.68 12.35
CA GLY A 110 -20.38 -9.55 12.14
C GLY A 110 -20.84 -9.63 10.69
N ALA A 111 -20.05 -9.18 9.73
CA ALA A 111 -20.33 -9.35 8.31
C ALA A 111 -20.52 -10.83 7.95
N LYS A 112 -21.56 -11.13 7.16
CA LYS A 112 -21.82 -12.48 6.66
C LYS A 112 -20.94 -12.88 5.47
N VAL A 113 -20.01 -12.02 5.10
CA VAL A 113 -19.09 -12.19 3.96
C VAL A 113 -17.65 -12.02 4.39
N GLY A 114 -16.75 -12.70 3.69
CA GLY A 114 -15.30 -12.60 3.86
C GLY A 114 -14.57 -13.06 2.60
N LEU A 115 -13.26 -13.15 2.67
CA LEU A 115 -12.47 -13.71 1.56
C LEU A 115 -12.85 -15.18 1.36
N ALA A 116 -13.20 -15.55 0.14
CA ALA A 116 -13.56 -16.94 -0.19
C ALA A 116 -12.34 -17.85 0.01
N LYS A 117 -12.55 -19.03 0.61
CA LYS A 117 -11.50 -20.01 0.87
C LYS A 117 -10.82 -20.53 -0.41
N GLU A 118 -11.55 -20.49 -1.52
CA GLU A 118 -11.08 -20.92 -2.84
C GLU A 118 -10.15 -19.91 -3.51
N GLU A 119 -10.01 -18.71 -2.95
CA GLU A 119 -9.05 -17.72 -3.42
C GLU A 119 -7.69 -17.98 -2.81
N MET A 120 -6.70 -18.20 -3.66
CA MET A 120 -5.31 -18.42 -3.23
C MET A 120 -4.71 -17.11 -2.72
N THR A 121 -4.34 -17.07 -1.46
CA THR A 121 -3.59 -15.96 -0.86
C THR A 121 -2.07 -16.11 -1.08
N ILE A 122 -1.30 -15.04 -0.83
CA ILE A 122 0.16 -15.10 -0.78
C ILE A 122 0.62 -16.21 0.20
N ALA A 123 -0.06 -16.37 1.34
CA ALA A 123 0.28 -17.38 2.33
C ALA A 123 0.00 -18.79 1.80
N ASP A 124 -1.17 -19.05 1.19
CA ASP A 124 -1.49 -20.34 0.57
C ASP A 124 -0.47 -20.72 -0.52
N MET A 125 -0.11 -19.75 -1.37
CA MET A 125 0.88 -19.93 -2.41
C MET A 125 2.25 -20.37 -1.84
N LEU A 126 2.71 -19.66 -0.81
CA LEU A 126 4.02 -19.93 -0.20
C LEU A 126 4.05 -21.23 0.62
N LYS A 127 2.94 -21.65 1.21
CA LYS A 127 2.83 -22.96 1.87
C LYS A 127 3.14 -24.14 0.93
N GLN A 128 2.87 -24.02 -0.37
CA GLN A 128 3.23 -25.03 -1.37
C GLN A 128 4.76 -25.18 -1.52
N LYS A 129 5.53 -24.21 -0.99
CA LYS A 129 7.00 -24.22 -0.92
C LYS A 129 7.53 -24.41 0.52
N ASN A 130 6.71 -24.97 1.42
CA ASN A 130 7.04 -25.24 2.81
C ASN A 130 7.43 -24.00 3.65
N TYR A 131 6.94 -22.82 3.29
CA TYR A 131 7.10 -21.62 4.12
C TYR A 131 6.32 -21.76 5.43
N ALA A 132 6.93 -21.31 6.53
CA ALA A 132 6.16 -20.93 7.71
C ALA A 132 5.47 -19.60 7.44
N THR A 133 4.21 -19.46 7.81
CA THR A 133 3.42 -18.26 7.50
C THR A 133 2.82 -17.67 8.76
N GLY A 134 3.05 -16.37 8.99
CA GLY A 134 2.52 -15.65 10.15
C GLY A 134 1.94 -14.30 9.77
N ILE A 135 0.88 -13.91 10.45
CA ILE A 135 0.28 -12.58 10.32
C ILE A 135 0.21 -11.91 11.70
N PHE A 136 0.64 -10.65 11.76
CA PHE A 136 0.74 -9.86 13.00
C PHE A 136 0.14 -8.47 12.76
N GLY A 137 -1.20 -8.33 12.97
CA GLY A 137 -1.92 -7.09 12.74
C GLY A 137 -3.36 -7.24 12.29
N LYS A 138 -3.86 -6.22 11.59
CA LYS A 138 -5.24 -6.11 11.10
C LYS A 138 -5.49 -7.04 9.91
N TRP A 139 -6.44 -7.98 10.06
CA TRP A 139 -6.86 -8.86 8.95
C TRP A 139 -7.86 -8.20 8.00
N HIS A 140 -9.04 -7.87 8.49
CA HIS A 140 -10.12 -7.15 7.81
C HIS A 140 -10.69 -7.81 6.54
N LEU A 141 -10.63 -9.13 6.44
CA LEU A 141 -11.19 -9.91 5.32
C LEU A 141 -12.27 -10.91 5.77
N GLY A 142 -13.02 -10.54 6.81
CA GLY A 142 -14.06 -11.31 7.49
C GLY A 142 -13.63 -11.73 8.88
N ASP A 143 -14.53 -11.54 9.86
CA ASP A 143 -14.29 -11.77 11.29
C ASP A 143 -14.93 -13.08 11.81
N ALA A 144 -15.77 -13.73 11.02
CA ALA A 144 -16.25 -15.07 11.33
C ALA A 144 -15.07 -16.08 11.28
N LYS A 145 -15.14 -17.12 12.12
CA LYS A 145 -14.06 -18.11 12.28
C LYS A 145 -13.59 -18.69 10.94
N GLU A 146 -14.50 -18.92 10.02
CA GLU A 146 -14.24 -19.47 8.68
C GLU A 146 -13.36 -18.58 7.83
N PHE A 147 -13.39 -17.28 8.07
CA PHE A 147 -12.64 -16.27 7.30
C PHE A 147 -11.35 -15.82 7.97
N LEU A 148 -11.09 -16.26 9.23
CA LEU A 148 -9.87 -15.86 9.94
C LEU A 148 -8.59 -16.37 9.24
N PRO A 149 -7.42 -15.73 9.48
CA PRO A 149 -6.17 -16.00 8.79
C PRO A 149 -5.73 -17.46 8.75
N LEU A 150 -6.01 -18.26 9.79
CA LEU A 150 -5.65 -19.67 9.84
C LEU A 150 -6.35 -20.50 8.74
N ASN A 151 -7.51 -20.04 8.26
CA ASN A 151 -8.23 -20.64 7.14
C ASN A 151 -7.86 -20.06 5.78
N GLN A 152 -6.89 -19.12 5.76
CA GLN A 152 -6.42 -18.38 4.59
C GLN A 152 -4.89 -18.52 4.42
N GLY A 153 -4.34 -19.70 4.75
CA GLY A 153 -2.95 -20.07 4.53
C GLY A 153 -1.96 -19.67 5.64
N PHE A 154 -2.37 -19.00 6.70
CA PHE A 154 -1.47 -18.65 7.79
C PHE A 154 -1.40 -19.73 8.88
N ASP A 155 -0.19 -19.96 9.43
CA ASP A 155 0.05 -20.90 10.54
C ASP A 155 -0.11 -20.22 11.91
N GLU A 156 0.21 -18.92 12.00
CA GLU A 156 0.12 -18.12 13.23
C GLU A 156 -0.55 -16.79 12.97
N TYR A 157 -1.38 -16.36 13.90
CA TYR A 157 -2.06 -15.07 13.87
C TYR A 157 -2.02 -14.40 15.26
N LEU A 158 -1.63 -13.12 15.28
CA LEU A 158 -1.92 -12.21 16.38
C LEU A 158 -2.40 -10.88 15.81
N GLY A 159 -3.64 -10.47 16.11
CA GLY A 159 -4.13 -9.20 15.57
C GLY A 159 -5.61 -8.93 15.74
N LEU A 160 -6.06 -7.94 14.99
CA LEU A 160 -7.44 -7.46 14.98
C LEU A 160 -8.19 -8.06 13.78
N PRO A 161 -9.39 -8.64 13.97
CA PRO A 161 -10.15 -9.25 12.88
C PRO A 161 -10.74 -8.22 11.92
N TYR A 162 -10.92 -6.97 12.35
CA TYR A 162 -11.43 -5.82 11.59
C TYR A 162 -10.70 -4.53 12.00
N SER A 163 -11.19 -3.37 11.56
CA SER A 163 -10.53 -2.08 11.80
C SER A 163 -10.57 -1.66 13.28
N ASN A 164 -9.50 -1.03 13.75
CA ASN A 164 -9.33 -0.58 15.14
C ASN A 164 -10.33 0.50 15.57
N ASP A 165 -11.01 1.17 14.65
CA ASP A 165 -12.06 2.16 14.93
C ASP A 165 -13.47 1.56 15.04
N MET A 166 -13.63 0.27 14.69
CA MET A 166 -14.89 -0.45 14.74
C MET A 166 -15.12 -1.04 16.14
N TRP A 167 -15.20 -0.19 17.13
CA TRP A 167 -15.36 -0.49 18.56
C TRP A 167 -16.34 0.47 19.22
N PRO A 168 -16.88 0.16 20.43
CA PRO A 168 -17.90 0.98 21.08
C PRO A 168 -17.29 2.17 21.86
N VAL A 169 -16.27 2.85 21.26
CA VAL A 169 -15.59 4.01 21.87
C VAL A 169 -15.62 5.18 20.90
N GLY A 170 -15.95 6.36 21.42
CA GLY A 170 -16.03 7.60 20.65
C GLY A 170 -14.66 8.15 20.25
N TYR A 171 -14.68 9.22 19.49
CA TYR A 171 -13.46 9.94 19.07
C TYR A 171 -12.74 10.63 20.25
N ASP A 172 -13.43 10.86 21.35
CA ASP A 172 -12.91 11.37 22.62
C ASP A 172 -12.23 10.29 23.49
N GLY A 173 -12.23 9.04 23.03
CA GLY A 173 -11.71 7.91 23.78
C GLY A 173 -12.64 7.40 24.89
N GLN A 174 -13.89 7.91 24.97
CA GLN A 174 -14.87 7.49 25.98
C GLN A 174 -15.84 6.44 25.39
N PRO A 175 -16.34 5.52 26.21
CA PRO A 175 -17.39 4.58 25.80
C PRO A 175 -18.61 5.31 25.28
N VAL A 176 -19.10 4.92 24.08
CA VAL A 176 -20.30 5.50 23.48
C VAL A 176 -21.53 5.04 24.23
N LYS A 177 -22.20 5.98 24.88
CA LYS A 177 -23.54 5.79 25.46
C LYS A 177 -24.53 5.66 24.32
N SER A 178 -25.51 4.91 24.27
CA SER A 178 -26.46 4.60 23.19
C SER A 178 -26.72 5.71 22.16
N GLY A 179 -27.02 5.34 20.90
CA GLY A 179 -27.57 6.23 19.87
C GLY A 179 -26.67 6.64 18.70
N GLY A 180 -25.39 6.22 18.66
CA GLY A 180 -24.51 6.44 17.50
C GLY A 180 -24.10 5.14 16.80
N ASN A 181 -23.66 5.20 15.57
CA ASN A 181 -23.20 4.03 14.81
C ASN A 181 -22.15 3.20 15.56
N LYS A 182 -21.26 3.84 16.33
CA LYS A 182 -20.24 3.16 17.12
C LYS A 182 -20.79 2.35 18.30
N SER A 183 -21.95 2.69 18.86
CA SER A 183 -22.58 1.94 19.95
C SER A 183 -23.04 0.53 19.54
N GLN A 184 -23.15 0.26 18.24
CA GLN A 184 -23.52 -1.03 17.69
C GLN A 184 -22.33 -1.94 17.41
N HIS A 185 -21.11 -1.43 17.52
CA HIS A 185 -19.90 -2.25 17.34
C HIS A 185 -19.66 -3.13 18.59
N PRO A 186 -19.17 -4.36 18.39
CA PRO A 186 -18.73 -5.19 19.51
C PRO A 186 -17.43 -4.63 20.14
N PRO A 187 -17.08 -5.08 21.35
CA PRO A 187 -15.73 -4.85 21.88
C PRO A 187 -14.68 -5.31 20.88
N LEU A 188 -13.56 -4.57 20.78
CA LEU A 188 -12.49 -4.87 19.84
C LEU A 188 -11.57 -5.98 20.40
N PRO A 189 -11.61 -7.23 19.87
CA PRO A 189 -10.79 -8.30 20.40
C PRO A 189 -9.38 -8.25 19.82
N LEU A 190 -8.38 -8.58 20.62
CA LEU A 190 -7.09 -9.03 20.14
C LEU A 190 -7.10 -10.55 20.06
N ILE A 191 -6.98 -11.09 18.86
CA ILE A 191 -7.08 -12.53 18.60
C ILE A 191 -5.65 -13.11 18.46
N LYS A 192 -5.44 -14.26 19.13
CA LYS A 192 -4.29 -15.12 18.87
C LYS A 192 -4.78 -16.44 18.26
N ASN A 193 -4.35 -16.69 17.03
CA ASN A 193 -4.80 -17.79 16.19
C ASN A 193 -6.32 -17.74 15.94
N ASP A 194 -7.13 -18.50 16.66
CA ASP A 194 -8.59 -18.57 16.52
C ASP A 194 -9.33 -18.12 17.80
N ARG A 195 -8.61 -17.55 18.81
CA ARG A 195 -9.17 -17.22 20.12
C ARG A 195 -8.87 -15.78 20.52
N PRO A 196 -9.82 -15.03 21.04
CA PRO A 196 -9.58 -13.76 21.69
C PRO A 196 -8.73 -14.01 22.95
N ILE A 197 -7.67 -13.21 23.13
CA ILE A 197 -6.79 -13.28 24.29
C ILE A 197 -6.81 -11.99 25.10
N ASP A 198 -7.37 -10.92 24.53
CA ASP A 198 -7.43 -9.60 25.12
C ASP A 198 -8.55 -8.79 24.46
N THR A 199 -8.94 -7.67 25.06
CA THR A 199 -9.89 -6.70 24.50
C THR A 199 -9.26 -5.31 24.55
N ILE A 200 -9.30 -4.62 23.44
CA ILE A 200 -8.83 -3.24 23.32
C ILE A 200 -9.98 -2.33 23.70
N ASN A 201 -9.88 -1.68 24.86
CA ASN A 201 -10.98 -0.91 25.46
C ASN A 201 -10.70 0.61 25.52
N THR A 202 -9.44 1.01 25.41
CA THR A 202 -9.01 2.39 25.60
C THR A 202 -8.02 2.82 24.51
N LEU A 203 -7.83 4.14 24.36
CA LEU A 203 -6.76 4.67 23.51
C LEU A 203 -5.36 4.26 23.98
N GLU A 204 -5.18 4.02 25.29
CA GLU A 204 -3.92 3.50 25.82
C GLU A 204 -3.66 2.06 25.36
N ASP A 205 -4.70 1.22 25.30
CA ASP A 205 -4.58 -0.12 24.71
C ASP A 205 -4.20 -0.04 23.24
N GLN A 206 -4.83 0.88 22.46
CA GLN A 206 -4.48 1.14 21.07
C GLN A 206 -3.00 1.49 20.91
N ALA A 207 -2.45 2.34 21.80
CA ALA A 207 -1.05 2.74 21.79
C ALA A 207 -0.06 1.58 21.94
N THR A 208 -0.48 0.45 22.51
CA THR A 208 0.38 -0.73 22.68
C THR A 208 0.50 -1.58 21.42
N LEU A 209 -0.44 -1.46 20.47
CA LEU A 209 -0.59 -2.40 19.37
C LEU A 209 0.64 -2.47 18.47
N THR A 210 1.18 -1.32 18.04
CA THR A 210 2.35 -1.29 17.14
C THR A 210 3.53 -2.08 17.72
N GLY A 211 3.86 -1.87 19.00
CA GLY A 211 4.93 -2.60 19.68
C GLY A 211 4.61 -4.09 19.85
N ARG A 212 3.40 -4.43 20.36
CA ARG A 212 2.97 -5.84 20.57
C ARG A 212 3.02 -6.67 19.29
N LEU A 213 2.57 -6.09 18.17
CA LEU A 213 2.54 -6.77 16.87
C LEU A 213 3.95 -6.96 16.29
N ALA A 214 4.80 -5.94 16.43
CA ALA A 214 6.21 -6.04 16.01
C ALA A 214 6.98 -7.08 16.83
N ASP A 215 6.78 -7.13 18.16
CA ASP A 215 7.42 -8.10 19.02
C ASP A 215 6.98 -9.54 18.70
N ALA A 216 5.69 -9.74 18.39
CA ALA A 216 5.18 -11.04 17.94
C ALA A 216 5.79 -11.47 16.59
N ALA A 217 5.92 -10.54 15.64
CA ALA A 217 6.59 -10.80 14.37
C ALA A 217 8.07 -11.18 14.58
N ILE A 218 8.78 -10.49 15.49
CA ILE A 218 10.16 -10.80 15.84
C ILE A 218 10.28 -12.20 16.46
N GLN A 219 9.38 -12.56 17.36
CA GLN A 219 9.34 -13.92 17.92
C GLN A 219 9.11 -14.98 16.85
N PHE A 220 8.21 -14.74 15.91
CA PHE A 220 7.95 -15.62 14.77
C PHE A 220 9.19 -15.78 13.87
N ILE A 221 9.91 -14.68 13.57
CA ILE A 221 11.15 -14.68 12.78
C ILE A 221 12.20 -15.57 13.47
N ARG A 222 12.44 -15.35 14.76
CA ARG A 222 13.42 -16.13 15.54
C ARG A 222 13.07 -17.62 15.62
N LYS A 223 11.79 -17.94 15.81
CA LYS A 223 11.27 -19.32 15.84
C LYS A 223 11.49 -20.05 14.51
N ASN A 224 11.35 -19.35 13.38
CA ASN A 224 11.37 -19.94 12.06
C ASN A 224 12.68 -19.68 11.28
N LYS A 225 13.75 -19.22 11.92
CA LYS A 225 15.01 -18.81 11.28
C LYS A 225 15.74 -19.91 10.47
N HIS A 226 15.38 -21.18 10.64
CA HIS A 226 16.02 -22.33 9.98
C HIS A 226 15.21 -22.85 8.77
N LYS A 227 14.10 -22.21 8.41
CA LYS A 227 13.29 -22.54 7.22
C LYS A 227 12.75 -21.24 6.59
N PRO A 228 12.38 -21.24 5.32
CA PRO A 228 11.81 -20.06 4.72
C PRO A 228 10.50 -19.67 5.43
N PHE A 229 10.27 -18.36 5.60
CA PHE A 229 9.07 -17.84 6.23
C PHE A 229 8.49 -16.64 5.48
N PHE A 230 7.19 -16.46 5.67
CA PHE A 230 6.44 -15.27 5.28
C PHE A 230 5.84 -14.64 6.53
N ALA A 231 6.27 -13.43 6.86
CA ALA A 231 5.69 -12.60 7.91
C ALA A 231 4.93 -11.44 7.29
N TYR A 232 3.60 -11.48 7.37
CA TYR A 232 2.73 -10.37 7.02
C TYR A 232 2.45 -9.53 8.26
N ILE A 233 2.79 -8.25 8.23
CA ILE A 233 2.69 -7.33 9.37
C ILE A 233 1.77 -6.17 8.99
N PRO A 234 0.44 -6.39 8.94
CA PRO A 234 -0.53 -5.34 8.64
C PRO A 234 -0.81 -4.51 9.89
N ASN A 235 0.03 -3.49 10.13
CA ASN A 235 -0.13 -2.61 11.27
C ASN A 235 -1.46 -1.84 11.16
N PRO A 236 -2.30 -1.77 12.22
CA PRO A 236 -3.52 -0.97 12.20
C PRO A 236 -3.27 0.54 12.25
N MET A 237 -2.06 0.99 12.57
CA MET A 237 -1.66 2.40 12.54
C MET A 237 -1.10 2.76 11.15
N PRO A 238 -1.24 4.04 10.75
CA PRO A 238 -1.81 5.20 11.45
C PRO A 238 -3.32 5.42 11.25
N HIS A 239 -4.14 4.37 11.03
CA HIS A 239 -5.59 4.53 10.98
C HIS A 239 -6.15 5.02 12.32
N VAL A 240 -7.04 6.01 12.28
CA VAL A 240 -7.71 6.54 13.47
C VAL A 240 -8.58 5.48 14.16
N PRO A 241 -8.73 5.53 15.50
CA PRO A 241 -8.10 6.47 16.42
C PRO A 241 -6.62 6.15 16.59
N ILE A 242 -5.79 7.17 16.47
CA ILE A 242 -4.35 7.03 16.63
C ILE A 242 -3.93 7.31 18.08
N ASN A 243 -2.96 6.53 18.56
CA ASN A 243 -2.25 6.84 19.77
C ASN A 243 -0.84 6.20 19.73
N ALA A 244 0.16 6.94 20.22
CA ALA A 244 1.52 6.45 20.33
C ALA A 244 1.80 5.99 21.78
N SER A 245 2.71 5.04 21.94
CA SER A 245 3.17 4.65 23.27
C SER A 245 3.85 5.82 23.99
N PRO A 246 3.92 5.80 25.33
CA PRO A 246 4.51 6.90 26.12
C PRO A 246 5.94 7.28 25.70
N ALA A 247 6.70 6.33 25.16
CA ALA A 247 8.07 6.58 24.69
C ALA A 247 8.14 7.50 23.45
N PHE A 248 7.05 7.58 22.67
CA PHE A 248 7.01 8.36 21.43
C PHE A 248 6.14 9.61 21.51
N ARG A 249 5.25 9.73 22.48
CA ARG A 249 4.38 10.92 22.64
C ARG A 249 5.17 12.20 22.77
N GLY A 250 4.78 13.22 21.98
CA GLY A 250 5.40 14.54 21.96
C GLY A 250 6.81 14.57 21.36
N LYS A 251 7.19 13.57 20.56
CA LYS A 251 8.51 13.53 19.91
C LYS A 251 8.51 14.20 18.54
N SER A 252 7.40 14.14 17.82
CA SER A 252 7.25 14.77 16.52
C SER A 252 6.66 16.17 16.63
N LYS A 253 7.15 17.10 15.80
CA LYS A 253 6.52 18.42 15.65
C LYS A 253 5.16 18.35 14.94
N GLN A 254 4.85 17.25 14.26
CA GLN A 254 3.54 17.01 13.69
C GLN A 254 2.52 16.41 14.70
N GLY A 255 2.83 16.45 15.99
CA GLY A 255 1.95 15.95 17.04
C GLY A 255 1.73 14.44 16.97
N MET A 256 0.57 13.98 17.43
CA MET A 256 0.26 12.56 17.61
C MET A 256 0.44 11.72 16.32
N TYR A 257 0.09 12.26 15.15
CA TYR A 257 0.28 11.53 13.90
C TYR A 257 1.77 11.24 13.65
N GLY A 258 2.60 12.25 13.75
CA GLY A 258 4.05 12.08 13.58
C GLY A 258 4.68 11.18 14.66
N ASP A 259 4.18 11.23 15.90
CA ASP A 259 4.63 10.34 16.98
C ASP A 259 4.36 8.87 16.61
N VAL A 260 3.17 8.57 16.10
CA VAL A 260 2.77 7.22 15.63
C VAL A 260 3.65 6.75 14.47
N ILE A 261 3.92 7.61 13.48
CA ILE A 261 4.77 7.24 12.34
C ILE A 261 6.22 6.96 12.81
N GLN A 262 6.74 7.76 13.73
CA GLN A 262 8.08 7.53 14.32
C GLN A 262 8.15 6.24 15.14
N GLU A 263 7.07 5.88 15.84
CA GLU A 263 6.98 4.59 16.53
C GLU A 263 6.94 3.40 15.55
N VAL A 264 6.22 3.54 14.44
CA VAL A 264 6.23 2.56 13.34
C VAL A 264 7.64 2.38 12.79
N ASP A 265 8.32 3.49 12.46
CA ASP A 265 9.70 3.47 11.96
C ASP A 265 10.67 2.76 12.93
N TYR A 266 10.56 3.06 14.21
CA TYR A 266 11.36 2.41 15.25
C TYR A 266 11.14 0.88 15.27
N ASN A 267 9.88 0.43 15.18
CA ASN A 267 9.57 -1.00 15.17
C ASN A 267 10.02 -1.69 13.87
N VAL A 268 9.98 -1.00 12.73
CA VAL A 268 10.65 -1.48 11.50
C VAL A 268 12.14 -1.64 11.75
N GLY A 269 12.78 -0.69 12.42
CA GLY A 269 14.18 -0.78 12.84
C GLY A 269 14.48 -2.01 13.69
N LYS A 270 13.62 -2.36 14.66
CA LYS A 270 13.76 -3.58 15.50
C LYS A 270 13.69 -4.85 14.64
N ILE A 271 12.76 -4.93 13.70
CA ILE A 271 12.65 -6.07 12.78
C ILE A 271 13.92 -6.20 11.93
N MET A 272 14.39 -5.10 11.33
CA MET A 272 15.62 -5.09 10.53
C MET A 272 16.86 -5.48 11.35
N GLN A 273 16.94 -5.02 12.61
CA GLN A 273 18.01 -5.40 13.52
C GLN A 273 17.97 -6.90 13.86
N THR A 274 16.77 -7.45 14.10
CA THR A 274 16.57 -8.91 14.31
C THR A 274 17.07 -9.72 13.12
N LEU A 275 16.78 -9.30 11.90
CA LEU A 275 17.29 -10.00 10.70
C LEU A 275 18.82 -10.02 10.65
N LYS A 276 19.49 -8.96 11.09
CA LYS A 276 20.96 -8.91 11.16
C LYS A 276 21.49 -9.83 12.26
N GLU A 277 20.91 -9.78 13.44
CA GLU A 277 21.31 -10.61 14.60
C GLU A 277 21.16 -12.09 14.33
N GLU A 278 20.10 -12.50 13.63
CA GLU A 278 19.83 -13.89 13.27
C GLU A 278 20.52 -14.34 11.96
N GLY A 279 21.32 -13.46 11.32
CA GLY A 279 22.02 -13.78 10.08
C GLY A 279 21.13 -13.91 8.83
N LEU A 280 19.89 -13.38 8.88
CA LEU A 280 18.87 -13.52 7.84
C LEU A 280 18.85 -12.36 6.84
N ASP A 281 19.59 -11.28 7.12
CA ASP A 281 19.52 -9.98 6.40
C ASP A 281 19.74 -10.11 4.89
N LYS A 282 20.63 -11.02 4.46
CA LYS A 282 20.95 -11.26 3.04
C LYS A 282 19.95 -12.17 2.33
N ASN A 283 19.18 -12.95 3.08
CA ASN A 283 18.19 -13.89 2.51
C ASN A 283 16.75 -13.49 2.83
N THR A 284 16.47 -12.20 2.97
CA THR A 284 15.12 -11.71 3.27
C THR A 284 14.75 -10.56 2.33
N LEU A 285 13.64 -10.74 1.60
CA LEU A 285 12.94 -9.68 0.90
C LEU A 285 12.04 -8.96 1.91
N VAL A 286 12.27 -7.66 2.09
CA VAL A 286 11.42 -6.79 2.93
C VAL A 286 10.66 -5.84 2.02
N ILE A 287 9.35 -5.82 2.16
CA ILE A 287 8.42 -4.95 1.43
C ILE A 287 7.70 -4.08 2.47
N PHE A 288 7.73 -2.77 2.29
CA PHE A 288 6.96 -1.80 3.07
C PHE A 288 6.03 -1.03 2.15
N THR A 289 4.73 -0.99 2.46
CA THR A 289 3.73 -0.22 1.69
C THR A 289 2.47 0.05 2.53
N SER A 290 1.42 0.65 1.95
CA SER A 290 0.16 0.98 2.62
C SER A 290 -1.05 0.46 1.83
N ASP A 291 -2.20 0.34 2.49
CA ASP A 291 -3.43 -0.16 1.88
C ASP A 291 -4.18 0.91 1.08
N ASN A 292 -4.10 2.15 1.45
CA ASN A 292 -4.65 3.30 0.72
C ASN A 292 -4.01 4.61 1.21
N GLY A 293 -4.31 5.71 0.54
CA GLY A 293 -3.90 7.04 0.94
C GLY A 293 -4.57 7.52 2.25
N PRO A 294 -4.22 8.71 2.73
CA PRO A 294 -4.59 9.20 4.06
C PRO A 294 -6.08 9.56 4.15
N TRP A 295 -6.64 9.44 5.35
CA TRP A 295 -8.02 9.80 5.63
C TRP A 295 -8.11 11.28 6.08
N LEU A 296 -8.07 12.19 5.10
CA LEU A 296 -7.79 13.62 5.27
C LEU A 296 -8.78 14.39 6.16
N ASN A 297 -10.03 13.93 6.30
CA ASN A 297 -11.02 14.62 7.13
C ASN A 297 -10.72 14.58 8.65
N PHE A 298 -9.71 13.82 9.10
CA PHE A 298 -9.25 13.82 10.48
C PHE A 298 -8.17 14.90 10.79
N GLY A 299 -7.81 15.72 9.81
CA GLY A 299 -6.93 16.86 9.98
C GLY A 299 -5.58 16.51 10.58
N ASN A 300 -5.26 17.03 11.78
CA ASN A 300 -3.99 16.77 12.45
C ASN A 300 -3.80 15.31 12.94
N HIS A 301 -4.83 14.45 12.80
CA HIS A 301 -4.72 13.00 12.99
C HIS A 301 -4.74 12.23 11.65
N ALA A 302 -4.58 12.91 10.53
CA ALA A 302 -4.47 12.33 9.20
C ALA A 302 -3.05 12.49 8.65
N GLY A 303 -2.69 11.59 7.71
CA GLY A 303 -1.46 11.70 6.94
C GLY A 303 -1.52 12.68 5.78
N SER A 304 -0.45 12.69 4.99
CA SER A 304 -0.28 13.55 3.82
C SER A 304 -0.27 12.75 2.52
N ALA A 305 -1.07 13.17 1.55
CA ALA A 305 -1.01 12.63 0.20
C ALA A 305 0.24 13.08 -0.59
N GLY A 306 1.08 13.97 -0.05
CA GLY A 306 2.33 14.41 -0.69
C GLY A 306 2.13 15.24 -1.96
N GLY A 307 1.07 16.05 -2.03
CA GLY A 307 0.75 16.89 -3.19
C GLY A 307 -0.10 16.19 -4.26
N PHE A 308 -0.51 14.93 -4.03
CA PHE A 308 -1.53 14.26 -4.83
C PHE A 308 -2.93 14.68 -4.40
N ARG A 309 -3.85 14.69 -5.36
CA ARG A 309 -5.22 15.12 -5.15
C ARG A 309 -5.99 14.14 -4.28
N GLU A 310 -6.81 14.68 -3.34
CA GLU A 310 -7.74 13.94 -2.49
C GLU A 310 -7.05 12.90 -1.59
N GLY A 311 -7.77 11.89 -1.10
CA GLY A 311 -7.30 10.89 -0.15
C GLY A 311 -8.17 9.63 -0.16
N LYS A 312 -8.16 8.90 0.96
CA LYS A 312 -8.91 7.65 1.19
C LYS A 312 -10.36 7.76 0.70
N GLY A 313 -10.81 6.76 -0.01
CA GLY A 313 -12.18 6.71 -0.51
C GLY A 313 -12.41 7.50 -1.80
N THR A 314 -11.33 7.81 -2.53
CA THR A 314 -11.42 8.46 -3.85
C THR A 314 -10.53 7.75 -4.86
N SER A 315 -10.88 7.88 -6.14
CA SER A 315 -10.10 7.34 -7.26
C SER A 315 -9.06 8.32 -7.79
N PHE A 316 -8.78 9.40 -7.07
CA PHE A 316 -7.68 10.32 -7.35
C PHE A 316 -6.34 9.76 -6.82
N GLU A 317 -5.24 10.31 -7.32
CA GLU A 317 -3.91 9.79 -6.97
C GLU A 317 -3.65 9.82 -5.46
N GLY A 318 -4.13 10.82 -4.72
CA GLY A 318 -3.97 10.90 -3.26
C GLY A 318 -4.69 9.78 -2.49
N GLY A 319 -5.75 9.19 -3.07
CA GLY A 319 -6.43 8.01 -2.49
C GLY A 319 -5.74 6.69 -2.80
N GLN A 320 -5.09 6.59 -3.95
CA GLN A 320 -4.57 5.32 -4.49
C GLN A 320 -3.04 5.22 -4.39
N ARG A 321 -2.30 6.34 -4.51
CA ARG A 321 -0.84 6.33 -4.47
C ARG A 321 -0.34 6.23 -3.04
N VAL A 322 0.45 5.18 -2.80
CA VAL A 322 0.96 4.83 -1.47
C VAL A 322 2.50 4.71 -1.48
N PRO A 323 3.18 4.90 -0.34
CA PRO A 323 4.60 4.66 -0.26
C PRO A 323 4.89 3.17 -0.54
N CYS A 324 5.97 2.88 -1.24
CA CYS A 324 6.44 1.51 -1.42
C CYS A 324 7.97 1.46 -1.46
N ILE A 325 8.53 0.60 -0.62
CA ILE A 325 9.97 0.33 -0.54
C ILE A 325 10.15 -1.18 -0.56
N MET A 326 11.04 -1.68 -1.43
CA MET A 326 11.39 -3.10 -1.49
C MET A 326 12.91 -3.25 -1.36
N ARG A 327 13.35 -4.11 -0.44
CA ARG A 327 14.77 -4.31 -0.15
C ARG A 327 15.08 -5.79 0.02
N TRP A 328 16.09 -6.26 -0.72
CA TRP A 328 16.69 -7.58 -0.54
C TRP A 328 18.21 -7.44 -0.74
N LYS A 329 18.91 -7.38 0.36
CA LYS A 329 20.33 -7.04 0.40
C LYS A 329 21.21 -7.99 -0.42
N GLY A 330 21.97 -7.42 -1.37
CA GLY A 330 22.87 -8.16 -2.25
C GLY A 330 22.18 -8.88 -3.40
N VAL A 331 20.83 -8.81 -3.49
CA VAL A 331 20.04 -9.36 -4.59
C VAL A 331 19.38 -8.26 -5.41
N LEU A 332 18.72 -7.31 -4.77
CA LEU A 332 18.19 -6.11 -5.43
C LEU A 332 19.24 -4.98 -5.39
N PRO A 333 19.28 -4.13 -6.43
CA PRO A 333 20.13 -2.94 -6.41
C PRO A 333 19.68 -1.99 -5.30
N ALA A 334 20.66 -1.26 -4.72
CA ALA A 334 20.42 -0.32 -3.64
C ALA A 334 20.32 1.12 -4.18
N GLY A 335 19.53 1.97 -3.49
CA GLY A 335 19.41 3.40 -3.79
C GLY A 335 18.67 3.72 -5.09
N ILE A 336 17.87 2.79 -5.60
CA ILE A 336 17.10 2.98 -6.82
C ILE A 336 15.77 3.69 -6.52
N VAL A 337 15.42 4.64 -7.38
CA VAL A 337 14.09 5.24 -7.44
C VAL A 337 13.39 4.74 -8.70
N ALA A 338 12.37 3.92 -8.55
CA ALA A 338 11.59 3.36 -9.64
C ALA A 338 10.31 4.19 -9.83
N ASN A 339 10.08 4.67 -11.04
CA ASN A 339 8.90 5.47 -11.41
C ASN A 339 7.93 4.72 -12.33
N GLN A 340 8.18 3.45 -12.61
CA GLN A 340 7.29 2.60 -13.37
C GLN A 340 5.97 2.40 -12.61
N LEU A 341 4.88 2.33 -13.37
CA LEU A 341 3.57 2.02 -12.82
C LEU A 341 3.59 0.62 -12.20
N ALA A 342 3.22 0.54 -10.93
CA ALA A 342 3.14 -0.69 -10.16
C ALA A 342 1.99 -0.60 -9.16
N SER A 343 1.57 -1.75 -8.61
CA SER A 343 0.44 -1.80 -7.70
C SER A 343 0.58 -2.91 -6.65
N THR A 344 -0.18 -2.80 -5.58
CA THR A 344 -0.29 -3.83 -4.53
C THR A 344 -0.69 -5.20 -5.07
N ILE A 345 -1.50 -5.27 -6.14
CA ILE A 345 -1.86 -6.54 -6.79
C ILE A 345 -0.68 -7.25 -7.48
N ASP A 346 0.41 -6.52 -7.74
CA ASP A 346 1.60 -7.07 -8.38
C ASP A 346 2.51 -7.81 -7.39
N ILE A 347 2.29 -7.64 -6.09
CA ILE A 347 3.13 -8.25 -5.05
C ILE A 347 3.03 -9.78 -5.10
N LEU A 348 1.83 -10.36 -5.23
CA LEU A 348 1.64 -11.80 -5.28
C LEU A 348 2.39 -12.45 -6.47
N PRO A 349 2.19 -12.05 -7.75
CA PRO A 349 2.93 -12.65 -8.85
C PRO A 349 4.44 -12.36 -8.80
N THR A 350 4.86 -11.23 -8.25
CA THR A 350 6.28 -10.92 -8.04
C THR A 350 6.92 -11.87 -7.02
N ILE A 351 6.26 -12.12 -5.88
CA ILE A 351 6.71 -13.11 -4.90
C ILE A 351 6.75 -14.50 -5.54
N SER A 352 5.74 -14.88 -6.33
CA SER A 352 5.74 -16.14 -7.08
C SER A 352 6.98 -16.27 -7.97
N ALA A 353 7.29 -15.26 -8.77
CA ALA A 353 8.46 -15.26 -9.66
C ALA A 353 9.79 -15.37 -8.91
N LEU A 354 9.92 -14.68 -7.76
CA LEU A 354 11.14 -14.68 -6.94
C LEU A 354 11.33 -15.98 -6.15
N THR A 355 10.24 -16.63 -5.73
CA THR A 355 10.28 -17.86 -4.92
C THR A 355 10.07 -19.13 -5.73
N LYS A 356 9.64 -19.00 -6.99
CA LYS A 356 9.17 -20.11 -7.83
C LYS A 356 7.98 -20.86 -7.21
N ALA A 357 7.18 -20.18 -6.39
CA ALA A 357 5.93 -20.73 -5.88
C ALA A 357 4.85 -20.66 -6.96
N PRO A 358 4.06 -21.73 -7.18
CA PRO A 358 3.09 -21.76 -8.28
C PRO A 358 1.92 -20.82 -8.00
N LEU A 359 1.51 -20.07 -9.02
CA LEU A 359 0.28 -19.29 -8.98
C LEU A 359 -0.96 -20.20 -9.13
N SER A 360 -2.11 -19.69 -8.70
CA SER A 360 -3.40 -20.29 -9.02
C SER A 360 -3.64 -20.31 -10.54
N GLU A 361 -4.38 -21.34 -11.03
CA GLU A 361 -4.89 -21.37 -12.41
C GLU A 361 -5.99 -20.32 -12.64
N LYS A 362 -6.61 -19.81 -11.59
CA LYS A 362 -7.59 -18.71 -11.67
C LYS A 362 -6.92 -17.44 -12.17
N LYS A 363 -7.66 -16.68 -13.01
CA LYS A 363 -7.20 -15.37 -13.50
C LYS A 363 -6.88 -14.44 -12.33
N ILE A 364 -5.70 -13.82 -12.35
CA ILE A 364 -5.27 -12.72 -11.51
C ILE A 364 -5.04 -11.46 -12.36
N ASP A 365 -4.95 -10.31 -11.74
CA ASP A 365 -4.78 -9.01 -12.41
C ASP A 365 -3.37 -8.43 -12.21
N GLY A 366 -2.63 -8.98 -11.26
CA GLY A 366 -1.26 -8.60 -10.96
C GLY A 366 -0.27 -9.05 -12.04
N VAL A 367 0.85 -8.34 -12.15
CA VAL A 367 1.96 -8.64 -13.04
C VAL A 367 3.26 -8.79 -12.24
N ASP A 368 4.23 -9.51 -12.79
CA ASP A 368 5.54 -9.71 -12.16
C ASP A 368 6.42 -8.46 -12.30
N LEU A 369 6.80 -7.85 -11.18
CA LEU A 369 7.72 -6.70 -11.10
C LEU A 369 9.20 -7.12 -11.00
N SER A 370 9.52 -8.40 -11.02
CA SER A 370 10.91 -8.87 -10.84
C SER A 370 11.92 -8.31 -11.84
N PRO A 371 11.58 -7.94 -13.09
CA PRO A 371 12.50 -7.22 -13.96
C PRO A 371 12.93 -5.87 -13.40
N ILE A 372 11.98 -5.06 -12.90
CA ILE A 372 12.28 -3.77 -12.25
C ILE A 372 13.14 -4.01 -11.00
N LEU A 373 12.76 -4.98 -10.19
CA LEU A 373 13.48 -5.32 -8.96
C LEU A 373 14.92 -5.78 -9.23
N LYS A 374 15.20 -6.39 -10.36
CA LYS A 374 16.54 -6.77 -10.80
C LYS A 374 17.34 -5.62 -11.46
N GLY A 375 16.78 -4.41 -11.48
CA GLY A 375 17.44 -3.20 -11.97
C GLY A 375 17.17 -2.86 -13.44
N ASP A 376 16.25 -3.56 -14.11
CA ASP A 376 15.80 -3.16 -15.44
C ASP A 376 14.74 -2.05 -15.32
N LEU A 377 15.21 -0.81 -15.26
CA LEU A 377 14.35 0.37 -15.18
C LEU A 377 13.72 0.75 -16.54
N THR A 378 13.99 0.01 -17.61
CA THR A 378 13.29 0.16 -18.90
C THR A 378 12.06 -0.76 -18.99
N ALA A 379 11.99 -1.79 -18.16
CA ALA A 379 10.85 -2.69 -18.10
C ALA A 379 9.59 -1.96 -17.65
N THR A 380 8.49 -2.19 -18.33
CA THR A 380 7.16 -1.67 -18.00
C THR A 380 6.15 -2.83 -17.90
N PRO A 381 6.25 -3.69 -16.87
CA PRO A 381 5.39 -4.87 -16.75
C PRO A 381 3.91 -4.49 -16.68
N ARG A 382 3.59 -3.42 -15.94
CA ARG A 382 2.25 -2.84 -15.85
C ARG A 382 2.13 -1.62 -16.75
N LYS A 383 1.22 -1.68 -17.73
CA LYS A 383 0.94 -0.57 -18.65
C LYS A 383 -0.37 0.13 -18.32
N THR A 384 -1.30 -0.57 -17.70
CA THR A 384 -2.64 -0.07 -17.42
C THR A 384 -3.04 -0.30 -15.97
N PHE A 385 -3.92 0.58 -15.47
CA PHE A 385 -4.50 0.43 -14.14
C PHE A 385 -5.96 0.88 -14.16
N LEU A 386 -6.82 0.16 -13.41
CA LEU A 386 -8.26 0.38 -13.31
C LEU A 386 -8.59 0.92 -11.93
N TYR A 387 -9.24 2.06 -11.85
CA TYR A 387 -9.65 2.69 -10.61
C TYR A 387 -11.11 2.32 -10.34
N TYR A 388 -11.29 1.26 -9.55
CA TYR A 388 -12.62 0.86 -9.07
C TYR A 388 -12.86 1.38 -7.66
N TYR A 389 -14.04 1.95 -7.42
CA TYR A 389 -14.48 2.34 -6.08
C TYR A 389 -16.02 2.18 -5.96
N ARG A 390 -16.58 2.44 -4.77
CA ARG A 390 -18.04 2.36 -4.51
C ARG A 390 -18.68 1.09 -5.07
N LYS A 391 -18.28 -0.06 -4.50
CA LYS A 391 -18.59 -1.40 -4.98
C LYS A 391 -17.83 -1.70 -6.27
N ASN A 392 -18.47 -1.59 -7.43
CA ASN A 392 -17.90 -1.96 -8.72
C ASN A 392 -17.96 -0.79 -9.72
N ALA A 393 -17.93 0.46 -9.26
CA ALA A 393 -17.90 1.62 -10.15
C ALA A 393 -16.51 1.79 -10.76
N LEU A 394 -16.37 1.74 -12.09
CA LEU A 394 -15.14 2.05 -12.80
C LEU A 394 -15.03 3.58 -12.94
N GLU A 395 -14.38 4.21 -11.98
CA GLU A 395 -14.32 5.68 -11.88
C GLU A 395 -13.22 6.30 -12.76
N ALA A 396 -12.11 5.54 -13.02
CA ALA A 396 -11.07 5.99 -13.94
C ALA A 396 -10.28 4.81 -14.52
N VAL A 397 -9.57 5.08 -15.62
CA VAL A 397 -8.62 4.17 -16.27
C VAL A 397 -7.32 4.90 -16.53
N ARG A 398 -6.20 4.24 -16.29
CA ARG A 398 -4.87 4.76 -16.56
C ARG A 398 -4.13 3.89 -17.58
N MET A 399 -3.40 4.52 -18.48
CA MET A 399 -2.43 3.93 -19.40
C MET A 399 -1.13 4.75 -19.32
N ASP A 400 -0.05 4.13 -18.90
CA ASP A 400 1.23 4.80 -18.61
C ASP A 400 1.03 5.99 -17.66
N ASN A 401 1.17 7.23 -18.17
CA ASN A 401 0.98 8.46 -17.41
C ASN A 401 -0.34 9.17 -17.71
N TRP A 402 -1.18 8.63 -18.60
CA TRP A 402 -2.45 9.20 -18.95
C TRP A 402 -3.58 8.60 -18.13
N LYS A 403 -4.37 9.43 -17.45
CA LYS A 403 -5.52 8.99 -16.64
C LYS A 403 -6.79 9.65 -17.13
N LEU A 404 -7.74 8.82 -17.55
CA LEU A 404 -9.10 9.25 -17.93
C LEU A 404 -10.04 8.96 -16.77
N VAL A 405 -10.58 10.02 -16.17
CA VAL A 405 -11.62 9.95 -15.15
C VAL A 405 -12.99 9.98 -15.83
N PHE A 406 -13.92 9.13 -15.40
CA PHE A 406 -15.30 9.11 -15.86
C PHE A 406 -16.17 9.99 -14.95
N GLN A 407 -17.33 10.42 -15.45
CA GLN A 407 -18.27 11.18 -14.62
C GLN A 407 -18.89 10.26 -13.56
N HIS A 408 -18.76 10.66 -12.28
CA HIS A 408 -19.32 9.94 -11.15
C HIS A 408 -19.49 10.85 -9.92
N PRO A 409 -20.36 10.53 -8.98
CA PRO A 409 -20.36 11.16 -7.66
C PRO A 409 -19.19 10.62 -6.83
N ALA A 410 -18.44 11.47 -6.16
CA ALA A 410 -17.30 11.11 -5.33
C ALA A 410 -17.35 11.75 -3.94
N ARG A 411 -16.61 11.17 -3.02
CA ARG A 411 -16.16 11.84 -1.80
C ARG A 411 -15.20 12.98 -2.19
N SER A 412 -15.21 14.07 -1.43
CA SER A 412 -14.20 15.13 -1.58
C SER A 412 -13.77 15.69 -0.24
N TYR A 413 -12.50 15.95 -0.12
CA TYR A 413 -11.85 16.64 1.00
C TYR A 413 -11.54 18.11 0.67
N GLU A 414 -11.63 18.49 -0.61
CA GLU A 414 -11.30 19.85 -1.08
C GLU A 414 -12.38 20.88 -0.73
N VAL A 415 -13.62 20.42 -0.53
CA VAL A 415 -14.80 21.30 -0.33
C VAL A 415 -15.24 21.44 1.13
N ALA A 416 -14.47 20.89 2.07
CA ALA A 416 -14.80 20.94 3.50
C ALA A 416 -13.53 21.08 4.35
N SER A 417 -13.64 21.79 5.47
CA SER A 417 -12.54 21.89 6.43
C SER A 417 -12.35 20.54 7.13
N PRO A 418 -11.10 20.08 7.32
CA PRO A 418 -10.83 18.88 8.08
C PRO A 418 -11.17 19.03 9.56
N GLY A 419 -11.30 17.92 10.26
CA GLY A 419 -11.47 17.87 11.69
C GLY A 419 -10.20 18.16 12.48
N PHE A 420 -10.25 17.92 13.79
CA PHE A 420 -9.13 18.24 14.67
C PHE A 420 -9.12 17.32 15.90
N ASN A 421 -7.92 16.97 16.41
CA ASN A 421 -7.71 16.15 17.61
C ASN A 421 -8.49 14.84 17.65
N GLY A 422 -8.50 14.11 16.52
CA GLY A 422 -9.16 12.82 16.39
C GLY A 422 -10.63 12.87 16.00
N PHE A 423 -11.26 14.04 16.03
CA PHE A 423 -12.62 14.22 15.51
C PHE A 423 -12.62 14.47 14.00
N PRO A 424 -13.50 13.79 13.24
CA PRO A 424 -13.58 14.01 11.81
C PRO A 424 -14.26 15.35 11.48
N GLY A 425 -13.77 16.01 10.44
CA GLY A 425 -14.52 17.07 9.76
C GLY A 425 -15.61 16.48 8.85
N PRO A 426 -16.45 17.35 8.26
CA PRO A 426 -17.42 16.94 7.26
C PRO A 426 -16.75 16.25 6.08
N THR A 427 -17.41 15.25 5.53
CA THR A 427 -16.95 14.55 4.33
C THR A 427 -18.08 14.46 3.32
N PRO A 428 -18.21 15.44 2.40
CA PRO A 428 -19.20 15.36 1.33
C PRO A 428 -18.97 14.12 0.46
N GLU A 429 -20.02 13.29 0.30
CA GLU A 429 -19.93 11.96 -0.35
C GLU A 429 -20.42 11.97 -1.81
N ASN A 430 -21.05 13.04 -2.27
CA ASN A 430 -21.71 13.10 -3.59
C ASN A 430 -21.32 14.34 -4.39
N VAL A 431 -20.06 14.76 -4.28
CA VAL A 431 -19.51 15.84 -5.13
C VAL A 431 -19.33 15.28 -6.53
N MET A 432 -19.90 15.96 -7.52
CA MET A 432 -19.85 15.46 -8.90
C MET A 432 -18.46 15.69 -9.50
N VAL A 433 -17.81 14.61 -9.85
CA VAL A 433 -16.60 14.58 -10.68
C VAL A 433 -17.01 14.50 -12.13
N TYR A 434 -16.47 15.36 -12.98
CA TYR A 434 -16.74 15.35 -14.42
C TYR A 434 -15.67 14.61 -15.19
N LYS A 435 -16.01 14.11 -16.38
CA LYS A 435 -15.07 13.42 -17.26
C LYS A 435 -13.89 14.33 -17.60
N ALA A 436 -12.67 13.88 -17.31
CA ALA A 436 -11.41 14.60 -17.54
C ALA A 436 -10.27 13.68 -17.91
N LEU A 437 -9.29 14.18 -18.68
CA LEU A 437 -8.04 13.51 -18.98
C LEU A 437 -6.88 14.27 -18.33
N TYR A 438 -6.03 13.55 -17.58
CA TYR A 438 -4.84 14.11 -16.92
C TYR A 438 -3.56 13.51 -17.45
N ASP A 439 -2.50 14.33 -17.66
CA ASP A 439 -1.11 13.88 -17.89
C ASP A 439 -0.35 13.90 -16.55
N LEU A 440 -0.34 12.80 -15.84
CA LEU A 440 0.24 12.68 -14.51
C LEU A 440 1.77 12.93 -14.43
N ARG A 441 2.48 13.07 -15.56
CA ARG A 441 3.89 13.48 -15.59
C ARG A 441 4.05 14.95 -15.24
N ARG A 442 3.07 15.77 -15.65
CA ARG A 442 3.10 17.24 -15.53
C ARG A 442 2.09 17.74 -14.50
N ASP A 443 1.05 16.96 -14.27
CA ASP A 443 -0.07 17.28 -13.42
C ASP A 443 -0.41 16.09 -12.49
N PRO A 444 0.48 15.77 -11.54
CA PRO A 444 0.23 14.70 -10.57
C PRO A 444 -0.88 15.03 -9.58
N GLY A 445 -1.25 16.33 -9.48
CA GLY A 445 -2.38 16.85 -8.69
C GLY A 445 -3.73 16.76 -9.38
N GLU A 446 -3.79 16.31 -10.67
CA GLU A 446 -5.04 16.13 -11.41
C GLU A 446 -5.92 17.40 -11.47
N GLU A 447 -5.29 18.54 -11.79
CA GLU A 447 -5.94 19.85 -11.83
C GLU A 447 -6.39 20.27 -13.24
N TYR A 448 -5.65 19.85 -14.30
CA TYR A 448 -5.81 20.38 -15.65
C TYR A 448 -6.37 19.33 -16.61
N ASP A 449 -7.66 19.48 -16.97
CA ASP A 449 -8.30 18.63 -17.96
C ASP A 449 -7.79 18.94 -19.38
N VAL A 450 -7.06 18.00 -19.96
CA VAL A 450 -6.47 18.14 -21.31
C VAL A 450 -7.17 17.29 -22.38
N LYS A 451 -8.36 16.71 -22.10
CA LYS A 451 -9.07 15.81 -23.02
C LYS A 451 -9.33 16.39 -24.41
N GLY A 452 -9.49 17.72 -24.49
CA GLY A 452 -9.73 18.42 -25.75
C GLY A 452 -8.50 18.46 -26.66
N TYR A 453 -7.29 18.31 -26.09
CA TYR A 453 -6.04 18.33 -26.85
C TYR A 453 -5.56 16.94 -27.28
N TYR A 454 -6.07 15.86 -26.66
CA TYR A 454 -5.62 14.50 -26.89
C TYR A 454 -6.78 13.51 -27.10
N PRO A 455 -7.64 13.72 -28.13
CA PRO A 455 -8.81 12.87 -28.37
C PRO A 455 -8.43 11.42 -28.68
N GLU A 456 -7.27 11.16 -29.28
CA GLU A 456 -6.76 9.83 -29.57
C GLU A 456 -6.39 9.06 -28.28
N ILE A 457 -5.84 9.72 -27.26
CA ILE A 457 -5.55 9.13 -25.96
C ILE A 457 -6.86 8.82 -25.21
N VAL A 458 -7.84 9.73 -25.28
CA VAL A 458 -9.17 9.48 -24.72
C VAL A 458 -9.80 8.24 -25.34
N ALA A 459 -9.71 8.06 -26.68
CA ALA A 459 -10.25 6.89 -27.36
C ALA A 459 -9.56 5.58 -26.93
N GLN A 460 -8.23 5.58 -26.79
CA GLN A 460 -7.47 4.42 -26.30
C GLN A 460 -7.89 4.04 -24.87
N LEU A 461 -7.99 5.00 -23.96
CA LEU A 461 -8.38 4.78 -22.57
C LEU A 461 -9.85 4.31 -22.46
N GLN A 462 -10.74 4.82 -23.33
CA GLN A 462 -12.12 4.33 -23.41
C GLN A 462 -12.18 2.87 -23.89
N ALA A 463 -11.32 2.47 -24.83
CA ALA A 463 -11.24 1.07 -25.25
C ALA A 463 -10.79 0.13 -24.12
N ILE A 464 -9.78 0.56 -23.33
CA ILE A 464 -9.34 -0.18 -22.14
C ILE A 464 -10.48 -0.28 -21.11
N ALA A 465 -11.23 0.81 -20.87
CA ALA A 465 -12.37 0.80 -19.98
C ALA A 465 -13.47 -0.16 -20.46
N GLU A 466 -13.68 -0.26 -21.77
CA GLU A 466 -14.68 -1.16 -22.34
C GLU A 466 -14.32 -2.64 -22.13
N GLU A 467 -13.05 -3.01 -22.27
CA GLU A 467 -12.57 -4.35 -21.93
C GLU A 467 -12.69 -4.64 -20.42
N ALA A 468 -12.37 -3.65 -19.57
CA ALA A 468 -12.56 -3.77 -18.12
C ALA A 468 -14.04 -3.97 -17.74
N ARG A 469 -14.96 -3.28 -18.40
CA ARG A 469 -16.42 -3.44 -18.21
C ARG A 469 -16.92 -4.81 -18.59
N LYS A 470 -16.40 -5.39 -19.67
CA LYS A 470 -16.74 -6.78 -20.06
C LYS A 470 -16.23 -7.78 -19.03
N ASP A 471 -15.00 -7.60 -18.54
CA ASP A 471 -14.32 -8.52 -17.62
C ASP A 471 -14.85 -8.41 -16.19
N LEU A 472 -14.86 -7.20 -15.63
CA LEU A 472 -15.12 -6.92 -14.22
C LEU A 472 -16.44 -6.20 -13.95
N GLY A 473 -17.11 -5.69 -15.00
CA GLY A 473 -18.33 -4.90 -14.86
C GLY A 473 -18.08 -3.42 -14.56
N ASP A 474 -19.17 -2.67 -14.41
CA ASP A 474 -19.17 -1.25 -14.05
C ASP A 474 -20.55 -0.83 -13.54
N ASP A 475 -20.66 -0.53 -12.27
CA ASP A 475 -21.91 -0.09 -11.64
C ASP A 475 -22.37 1.28 -12.16
N LEU A 476 -21.47 2.15 -12.64
CA LEU A 476 -21.85 3.43 -13.26
C LEU A 476 -22.68 3.24 -14.54
N GLN A 477 -22.55 2.08 -15.18
CA GLN A 477 -23.26 1.73 -16.41
C GLN A 477 -24.24 0.54 -16.24
N ASN A 478 -24.49 0.08 -14.99
CA ASN A 478 -25.29 -1.10 -14.67
C ASN A 478 -24.82 -2.36 -15.42
N ARG A 479 -23.52 -2.54 -15.60
CA ARG A 479 -22.92 -3.67 -16.32
C ARG A 479 -22.31 -4.68 -15.35
N LYS A 480 -22.67 -5.94 -15.49
CA LYS A 480 -22.05 -7.06 -14.77
C LYS A 480 -20.81 -7.54 -15.51
N GLY A 481 -19.75 -7.85 -14.78
CA GLY A 481 -18.55 -8.47 -15.30
C GLY A 481 -18.74 -9.97 -15.54
N ALA A 482 -18.09 -10.48 -16.58
CA ALA A 482 -18.16 -11.91 -16.93
C ALA A 482 -17.28 -12.79 -16.01
N ASN A 483 -16.26 -12.22 -15.39
CA ASN A 483 -15.21 -12.96 -14.68
C ASN A 483 -15.06 -12.58 -13.20
N ASN A 484 -16.08 -11.99 -12.59
CA ASN A 484 -16.13 -11.79 -11.15
C ASN A 484 -16.43 -13.10 -10.44
N ARG A 485 -15.75 -13.34 -9.32
CA ARG A 485 -15.96 -14.48 -8.46
C ARG A 485 -16.67 -14.05 -7.18
N PRO A 486 -17.48 -14.91 -6.57
CA PRO A 486 -18.20 -14.55 -5.35
C PRO A 486 -17.24 -14.43 -4.16
N SER A 487 -17.57 -13.58 -3.19
CA SER A 487 -16.99 -13.63 -1.86
C SER A 487 -17.36 -14.91 -1.12
N GLY A 488 -16.62 -15.26 -0.09
CA GLY A 488 -17.05 -16.26 0.88
C GLY A 488 -18.32 -15.80 1.60
N ILE A 489 -19.28 -16.69 1.79
CA ILE A 489 -20.55 -16.42 2.48
C ILE A 489 -20.66 -17.37 3.67
N LEU A 490 -20.88 -16.83 4.87
CA LEU A 490 -21.03 -17.61 6.10
C LEU A 490 -22.23 -18.58 5.99
N GLY A 491 -21.97 -19.86 6.21
CA GLY A 491 -22.99 -20.92 6.19
C GLY A 491 -23.33 -21.45 4.78
N LYS A 492 -22.52 -21.17 3.79
CA LYS A 492 -22.60 -21.79 2.45
C LYS A 492 -21.41 -22.67 2.18
#